data_ad134c3b7ddc58405d30881e30fe7b31
#
_entry.id   ad134c3b7ddc58405d30881e30fe7b31
#
_cell.length_a   1.000
_cell.length_b   1.000
_cell.length_c   1.000
_cell.angle_alpha   90.00
_cell.angle_beta   90.00
_cell.angle_gamma   90.00
#
_symmetry.space_group_name_H-M   'P 1'
#
loop_
_entity.id
_entity.type
_entity.pdbx_description
1 polymer ?
#
loop_
_entity_poly.entity_id
_entity_poly.type
_entity_poly.pdbx_seq_one_letter_code
_entity_poly.pdbx_strand_id
1 'polypeptide(L)'
;VRVANGANRCRPRGACSTAQELMMIIKSKDFSVPAGKKVRLAKWPTRVKPVYKSKKEYAELLQDQVQELSELQRLLYASNRYSVLLIFQAMDAAGKDGAIRHVMSGINPQGCQVFSFKHPSAEELDHDFLWRTTRALPERGRIGIFNRSYYEEVLILRVHPEILVSQGLPDVAPGDESVWQDRYRSIVGLENHLHRNGTRIIKFFLHLSKEEQRKRFLERIDDPDKNWKFSLADVTERKFWDQYMKAYETCLGATSTKDAP
;
A
#
# COMPACT_ATOMS: atom_id res chain seq x y z
N VAL A 1 -30.12 -32.19 -16.65
CA VAL A 1 -29.28 -31.85 -17.80
C VAL A 1 -27.85 -32.20 -17.39
N ARG A 2 -27.29 -33.22 -18.00
CA ARG A 2 -25.93 -33.69 -17.81
C ARG A 2 -24.96 -32.64 -18.37
N VAL A 3 -23.99 -32.20 -17.58
CA VAL A 3 -22.85 -31.40 -18.08
C VAL A 3 -21.69 -32.38 -18.36
N ALA A 4 -21.28 -32.39 -19.59
CA ALA A 4 -20.22 -33.24 -20.10
C ALA A 4 -18.85 -32.79 -19.58
N ASN A 5 -18.08 -33.75 -19.06
CA ASN A 5 -16.62 -33.69 -18.89
C ASN A 5 -15.92 -33.59 -20.25
N GLY A 6 -14.97 -32.75 -20.37
CA GLY A 6 -13.98 -32.85 -21.44
C GLY A 6 -13.39 -31.55 -21.90
N ALA A 7 -12.22 -31.20 -21.37
CA ALA A 7 -11.06 -30.77 -22.17
C ALA A 7 -9.84 -30.53 -21.25
N ASN A 8 -9.07 -31.59 -21.06
CA ASN A 8 -7.67 -31.51 -20.71
C ASN A 8 -6.95 -30.75 -21.85
N ARG A 9 -6.75 -29.43 -21.71
CA ARG A 9 -5.81 -28.71 -22.59
C ARG A 9 -4.45 -28.78 -21.91
N CYS A 10 -3.56 -29.57 -22.51
CA CYS A 10 -2.13 -29.54 -22.21
C CYS A 10 -1.62 -28.11 -22.21
N ARG A 11 -1.17 -27.65 -21.06
CA ARG A 11 -0.33 -26.45 -20.95
C ARG A 11 1.05 -26.80 -21.51
N PRO A 12 1.70 -25.91 -22.26
CA PRO A 12 3.10 -26.14 -22.66
C PRO A 12 3.97 -26.19 -21.41
N ARG A 13 4.72 -27.28 -21.24
CA ARG A 13 5.53 -27.62 -20.04
C ARG A 13 6.75 -26.71 -19.80
N GLY A 14 6.90 -25.59 -20.49
CA GLY A 14 8.08 -24.71 -20.35
C GLY A 14 7.87 -23.45 -19.51
N ALA A 15 6.65 -22.92 -19.42
CA ALA A 15 6.40 -21.65 -18.74
C ALA A 15 5.99 -21.80 -17.26
N CYS A 16 5.59 -23.00 -16.83
CA CYS A 16 5.10 -23.22 -15.46
C CYS A 16 6.22 -23.39 -14.42
N SER A 17 7.46 -23.68 -14.85
CA SER A 17 8.59 -23.96 -13.94
C SER A 17 9.15 -22.68 -13.32
N THR A 18 9.29 -21.60 -14.08
CA THR A 18 9.94 -20.36 -13.62
C THR A 18 9.10 -19.55 -12.64
N ALA A 19 7.80 -19.41 -12.88
CA ALA A 19 6.91 -18.69 -11.98
C ALA A 19 6.71 -19.44 -10.64
N GLN A 20 6.57 -20.78 -10.69
CA GLN A 20 6.50 -21.62 -9.50
C GLN A 20 7.82 -21.67 -8.71
N GLU A 21 8.96 -21.69 -9.38
CA GLU A 21 10.27 -21.58 -8.73
C GLU A 21 10.47 -20.22 -8.07
N LEU A 22 9.96 -19.13 -8.66
CA LEU A 22 10.04 -17.79 -8.08
C LEU A 22 9.10 -17.61 -6.87
N MET A 23 7.92 -18.20 -6.90
CA MET A 23 7.04 -18.27 -5.72
C MET A 23 7.70 -19.01 -4.54
N MET A 24 8.65 -19.93 -4.81
CA MET A 24 9.46 -20.56 -3.77
C MET A 24 10.63 -19.69 -3.29
N ILE A 25 11.08 -18.69 -4.07
CA ILE A 25 12.22 -17.83 -3.74
C ILE A 25 11.76 -16.61 -2.90
N ILE A 26 10.59 -16.02 -3.21
CA ILE A 26 10.04 -14.89 -2.45
C ILE A 26 9.02 -15.41 -1.44
N LYS A 27 9.44 -15.51 -0.20
CA LYS A 27 8.53 -15.86 0.89
C LYS A 27 7.86 -14.57 1.39
N SER A 28 6.58 -14.39 1.13
CA SER A 28 5.81 -13.22 1.62
C SER A 28 5.97 -12.99 3.12
N LYS A 29 6.18 -14.05 3.90
CA LYS A 29 6.45 -13.99 5.34
C LYS A 29 7.71 -13.19 5.71
N ASP A 30 8.71 -13.14 4.83
CA ASP A 30 9.96 -12.41 5.08
C ASP A 30 9.74 -10.88 5.00
N PHE A 31 8.64 -10.46 4.39
CA PHE A 31 8.25 -9.05 4.23
C PHE A 31 7.02 -8.68 5.06
N SER A 32 6.40 -9.63 5.73
CA SER A 32 5.17 -9.38 6.50
C SER A 32 5.49 -8.95 7.93
N VAL A 33 4.84 -7.88 8.38
CA VAL A 33 4.88 -7.47 9.78
C VAL A 33 3.99 -8.42 10.59
N PRO A 34 4.53 -9.18 11.56
CA PRO A 34 3.74 -10.09 12.38
C PRO A 34 2.71 -9.32 13.23
N ALA A 35 1.48 -9.81 13.27
CA ALA A 35 0.40 -9.21 14.05
C ALA A 35 0.77 -9.04 15.53
N GLY A 36 0.47 -7.88 16.11
CA GLY A 36 0.71 -7.56 17.51
C GLY A 36 2.18 -7.53 17.95
N LYS A 37 3.12 -7.48 17.01
CA LYS A 37 4.55 -7.39 17.32
C LYS A 37 5.06 -5.96 17.23
N LYS A 38 5.92 -5.59 18.20
CA LYS A 38 6.62 -4.31 18.15
C LYS A 38 7.57 -4.29 16.93
N VAL A 39 7.44 -3.27 16.12
CA VAL A 39 8.27 -3.05 14.92
C VAL A 39 9.47 -2.17 15.28
N ARG A 40 10.61 -2.46 14.69
CA ARG A 40 11.81 -1.62 14.68
C ARG A 40 12.34 -1.58 13.25
N LEU A 41 12.09 -0.48 12.54
CA LEU A 41 12.43 -0.34 11.13
C LEU A 41 13.93 -0.47 10.85
N ALA A 42 14.77 -0.07 11.80
CA ALA A 42 16.22 -0.25 11.70
C ALA A 42 16.66 -1.73 11.56
N LYS A 43 15.79 -2.70 11.90
CA LYS A 43 16.03 -4.12 11.71
C LYS A 43 15.53 -4.67 10.38
N TRP A 44 14.80 -3.86 9.61
CA TRP A 44 14.25 -4.25 8.31
C TRP A 44 15.14 -3.69 7.20
N PRO A 45 15.58 -4.50 6.23
CA PRO A 45 16.41 -4.02 5.16
C PRO A 45 15.62 -3.07 4.24
N THR A 46 16.26 -1.98 3.82
CA THR A 46 15.72 -1.08 2.78
C THR A 46 16.13 -1.55 1.38
N ARG A 47 17.03 -2.51 1.29
CA ARG A 47 17.45 -3.20 0.07
C ARG A 47 17.51 -4.69 0.31
N VAL A 48 16.94 -5.46 -0.59
CA VAL A 48 17.02 -6.92 -0.60
C VAL A 48 17.82 -7.38 -1.82
N LYS A 49 18.44 -8.56 -1.71
CA LYS A 49 19.13 -9.15 -2.86
C LYS A 49 18.10 -9.41 -3.97
N PRO A 50 18.35 -8.94 -5.21
CA PRO A 50 17.47 -9.25 -6.32
C PRO A 50 17.30 -10.75 -6.52
N VAL A 51 16.09 -11.18 -6.83
CA VAL A 51 15.77 -12.58 -7.16
C VAL A 51 16.04 -12.92 -8.63
N TYR A 52 16.47 -11.94 -9.40
CA TYR A 52 16.83 -12.04 -10.81
C TYR A 52 18.31 -11.70 -11.05
N LYS A 53 18.89 -12.22 -12.12
CA LYS A 53 20.31 -12.05 -12.46
C LYS A 53 20.55 -10.97 -13.52
N SER A 54 19.54 -10.64 -14.32
CA SER A 54 19.63 -9.67 -15.40
C SER A 54 18.36 -8.85 -15.57
N LYS A 55 18.45 -7.70 -16.28
CA LYS A 55 17.29 -6.88 -16.64
C LYS A 55 16.30 -7.64 -17.52
N LYS A 56 16.79 -8.54 -18.39
CA LYS A 56 15.95 -9.38 -19.25
C LYS A 56 15.12 -10.34 -18.40
N GLU A 57 15.77 -11.08 -17.50
CA GLU A 57 15.09 -12.01 -16.58
C GLU A 57 14.06 -11.27 -15.69
N TYR A 58 14.40 -10.08 -15.21
CA TYR A 58 13.44 -9.24 -14.48
C TYR A 58 12.19 -8.92 -15.31
N ALA A 59 12.36 -8.53 -16.58
CA ALA A 59 11.24 -8.19 -17.46
C ALA A 59 10.35 -9.40 -17.74
N GLU A 60 10.94 -10.56 -17.99
CA GLU A 60 10.22 -11.83 -18.20
C GLU A 60 9.42 -12.22 -16.96
N LEU A 61 10.06 -12.22 -15.78
CA LEU A 61 9.40 -12.55 -14.51
C LEU A 61 8.25 -11.59 -14.19
N LEU A 62 8.45 -10.29 -14.42
CA LEU A 62 7.38 -9.31 -14.22
C LEU A 62 6.22 -9.55 -15.16
N GLN A 63 6.48 -9.85 -16.44
CA GLN A 63 5.44 -10.13 -17.42
C GLN A 63 4.62 -11.36 -17.02
N ASP A 64 5.25 -12.43 -16.56
CA ASP A 64 4.57 -13.63 -16.07
C ASP A 64 3.67 -13.32 -14.87
N GLN A 65 4.18 -12.54 -13.90
CA GLN A 65 3.41 -12.17 -12.71
C GLN A 65 2.22 -11.24 -13.05
N VAL A 66 2.40 -10.32 -13.99
CA VAL A 66 1.32 -9.44 -14.46
C VAL A 66 0.25 -10.25 -15.20
N GLN A 67 0.64 -11.24 -16.00
CA GLN A 67 -0.28 -12.14 -16.68
C GLN A 67 -1.11 -12.95 -15.67
N GLU A 68 -0.47 -13.54 -14.66
CA GLU A 68 -1.15 -14.28 -13.60
C GLU A 68 -2.13 -13.38 -12.81
N LEU A 69 -1.69 -12.18 -12.46
CA LEU A 69 -2.53 -11.20 -11.77
C LEU A 69 -3.75 -10.79 -12.61
N SER A 70 -3.58 -10.64 -13.94
CA SER A 70 -4.67 -10.35 -14.87
C SER A 70 -5.70 -11.50 -14.93
N GLU A 71 -5.24 -12.75 -14.92
CA GLU A 71 -6.13 -13.91 -14.86
C GLU A 71 -6.91 -13.97 -13.54
N LEU A 72 -6.23 -13.75 -12.42
CA LEU A 72 -6.87 -13.69 -11.08
C LEU A 72 -7.86 -12.55 -10.98
N GLN A 73 -7.57 -11.38 -11.56
CA GLN A 73 -8.51 -10.27 -11.59
C GLN A 73 -9.78 -10.62 -12.36
N ARG A 74 -9.67 -11.30 -13.51
CA ARG A 74 -10.84 -11.75 -14.28
C ARG A 74 -11.72 -12.70 -13.46
N LEU A 75 -11.11 -13.61 -12.69
CA LEU A 75 -11.82 -14.52 -11.81
C LEU A 75 -12.50 -13.74 -10.66
N LEU A 76 -11.80 -12.78 -10.06
CA LEU A 76 -12.37 -11.91 -9.03
C LEU A 76 -13.60 -11.17 -9.56
N TYR A 77 -13.46 -10.53 -10.73
CA TYR A 77 -14.53 -9.79 -11.39
C TYR A 77 -15.74 -10.67 -11.71
N ALA A 78 -15.51 -11.84 -12.32
CA ALA A 78 -16.57 -12.78 -12.68
C ALA A 78 -17.28 -13.37 -11.47
N SER A 79 -16.56 -13.63 -10.37
CA SER A 79 -17.15 -14.21 -9.15
C SER A 79 -18.02 -13.19 -8.40
N ASN A 80 -17.69 -11.91 -8.45
CA ASN A 80 -18.38 -10.80 -7.78
C ASN A 80 -18.67 -11.04 -6.29
N ARG A 81 -17.83 -11.80 -5.58
CA ARG A 81 -18.04 -12.20 -4.17
C ARG A 81 -17.19 -11.39 -3.20
N TYR A 82 -15.98 -11.09 -3.59
CA TYR A 82 -14.99 -10.38 -2.77
C TYR A 82 -14.52 -9.12 -3.48
N SER A 83 -14.00 -8.16 -2.74
CA SER A 83 -13.17 -7.08 -3.24
C SER A 83 -11.77 -7.17 -2.65
N VAL A 84 -10.80 -6.53 -3.31
CA VAL A 84 -9.43 -6.41 -2.83
C VAL A 84 -9.10 -4.95 -2.65
N LEU A 85 -8.56 -4.56 -1.51
CA LEU A 85 -8.07 -3.23 -1.22
C LEU A 85 -6.56 -3.27 -0.99
N LEU A 86 -5.81 -2.62 -1.86
CA LEU A 86 -4.37 -2.47 -1.76
C LEU A 86 -4.05 -1.07 -1.24
N ILE A 87 -3.36 -0.96 -0.12
CA ILE A 87 -3.00 0.31 0.51
C ILE A 87 -1.49 0.50 0.41
N PHE A 88 -1.06 1.59 -0.23
CA PHE A 88 0.34 1.94 -0.36
C PHE A 88 0.69 3.14 0.50
N GLN A 89 1.58 2.94 1.46
CA GLN A 89 2.12 3.96 2.35
C GLN A 89 3.64 4.02 2.26
N ALA A 90 4.18 5.22 2.26
CA ALA A 90 5.64 5.44 2.28
C ALA A 90 5.96 6.92 2.43
N MET A 91 7.20 7.20 2.79
CA MET A 91 7.79 8.54 2.69
C MET A 91 7.76 9.07 1.24
N ASP A 92 7.90 10.38 1.08
CA ASP A 92 8.01 10.98 -0.25
C ASP A 92 9.23 10.46 -1.00
N ALA A 93 9.14 10.44 -2.32
CA ALA A 93 10.10 9.82 -3.23
C ALA A 93 10.31 8.30 -3.06
N ALA A 94 9.53 7.59 -2.23
CA ALA A 94 9.66 6.14 -2.08
C ALA A 94 9.22 5.33 -3.31
N GLY A 95 8.51 5.95 -4.26
CA GLY A 95 8.15 5.31 -5.52
C GLY A 95 6.77 4.66 -5.55
N LYS A 96 5.84 5.09 -4.69
CA LYS A 96 4.45 4.59 -4.66
C LYS A 96 3.79 4.57 -6.05
N ASP A 97 3.76 5.71 -6.74
CA ASP A 97 3.17 5.82 -8.08
C ASP A 97 3.83 4.88 -9.10
N GLY A 98 5.17 4.77 -9.00
CA GLY A 98 5.95 3.87 -9.87
C GLY A 98 5.59 2.41 -9.63
N ALA A 99 5.51 1.99 -8.38
CA ALA A 99 5.15 0.62 -8.00
C ALA A 99 3.73 0.28 -8.46
N ILE A 100 2.75 1.14 -8.19
CA ILE A 100 1.36 0.97 -8.62
C ILE A 100 1.29 0.84 -10.14
N ARG A 101 1.86 1.81 -10.88
CA ARG A 101 1.85 1.79 -12.34
C ARG A 101 2.50 0.52 -12.91
N HIS A 102 3.61 0.09 -12.33
CA HIS A 102 4.38 -1.03 -12.82
C HIS A 102 3.66 -2.37 -12.63
N VAL A 103 3.09 -2.60 -11.46
CA VAL A 103 2.35 -3.81 -11.13
C VAL A 103 1.01 -3.87 -11.86
N MET A 104 0.36 -2.73 -12.04
CA MET A 104 -0.99 -2.66 -12.62
C MET A 104 -1.00 -2.48 -14.14
N SER A 105 0.15 -2.44 -14.81
CA SER A 105 0.26 -2.12 -16.24
C SER A 105 -0.42 -3.12 -17.19
N GLY A 106 -0.64 -4.36 -16.78
CA GLY A 106 -1.28 -5.38 -17.60
C GLY A 106 -2.68 -5.80 -17.14
N ILE A 107 -3.28 -5.04 -16.24
CA ILE A 107 -4.56 -5.38 -15.63
C ILE A 107 -5.70 -4.61 -16.30
N ASN A 108 -6.86 -5.23 -16.42
CA ASN A 108 -8.03 -4.57 -17.00
C ASN A 108 -8.45 -3.36 -16.11
N PRO A 109 -8.39 -2.13 -16.65
CA PRO A 109 -8.71 -0.92 -15.89
C PRO A 109 -10.16 -0.86 -15.41
N GLN A 110 -11.10 -1.54 -16.07
CA GLN A 110 -12.50 -1.62 -15.62
C GLN A 110 -12.67 -2.33 -14.27
N GLY A 111 -11.73 -3.20 -13.92
CA GLY A 111 -11.74 -3.94 -12.65
C GLY A 111 -10.91 -3.30 -11.55
N CYS A 112 -10.32 -2.10 -11.80
CA CYS A 112 -9.43 -1.43 -10.86
C CYS A 112 -9.80 0.04 -10.69
N GLN A 113 -9.69 0.54 -9.47
CA GLN A 113 -9.88 1.95 -9.14
C GLN A 113 -8.70 2.43 -8.31
N VAL A 114 -8.07 3.53 -8.72
CA VAL A 114 -6.93 4.12 -8.02
C VAL A 114 -7.32 5.46 -7.45
N PHE A 115 -7.19 5.61 -6.14
CA PHE A 115 -7.43 6.85 -5.41
C PHE A 115 -6.13 7.35 -4.80
N SER A 116 -5.80 8.62 -5.07
CA SER A 116 -4.64 9.30 -4.47
C SER A 116 -5.15 10.32 -3.47
N PHE A 117 -5.00 10.01 -2.18
CA PHE A 117 -5.41 10.92 -1.11
C PHE A 117 -4.32 11.97 -0.86
N LYS A 118 -4.68 13.22 -1.13
CA LYS A 118 -3.86 14.40 -0.86
C LYS A 118 -4.32 15.07 0.44
N HIS A 119 -3.92 16.31 0.66
CA HIS A 119 -4.43 17.12 1.76
C HIS A 119 -5.97 17.14 1.71
N PRO A 120 -6.66 16.95 2.85
CA PRO A 120 -8.12 16.98 2.90
C PRO A 120 -8.69 18.30 2.41
N SER A 121 -9.82 18.25 1.72
CA SER A 121 -10.65 19.43 1.41
C SER A 121 -11.38 19.92 2.66
N ALA A 122 -12.00 21.12 2.59
CA ALA A 122 -12.83 21.62 3.67
C ALA A 122 -14.01 20.68 3.97
N GLU A 123 -14.68 20.15 2.94
CA GLU A 123 -15.75 19.16 3.09
C GLU A 123 -15.25 17.89 3.80
N GLU A 124 -14.05 17.40 3.45
CA GLU A 124 -13.48 16.21 4.07
C GLU A 124 -13.09 16.44 5.54
N LEU A 125 -12.75 17.69 5.93
CA LEU A 125 -12.45 18.05 7.31
C LEU A 125 -13.70 18.21 8.17
N ASP A 126 -14.87 18.48 7.59
CA ASP A 126 -16.15 18.53 8.30
C ASP A 126 -16.68 17.14 8.70
N HIS A 127 -16.00 16.07 8.24
CA HIS A 127 -16.35 14.69 8.52
C HIS A 127 -15.24 13.99 9.34
N ASP A 128 -15.55 12.81 9.86
CA ASP A 128 -14.54 11.98 10.52
C ASP A 128 -13.42 11.55 9.56
N PHE A 129 -12.25 11.26 10.11
CA PHE A 129 -11.05 11.00 9.30
C PHE A 129 -11.12 9.76 8.40
N LEU A 130 -12.07 8.86 8.59
CA LEU A 130 -12.28 7.68 7.74
C LEU A 130 -13.23 7.97 6.58
N TRP A 131 -14.07 9.00 6.69
CA TRP A 131 -15.16 9.28 5.76
C TRP A 131 -14.71 9.34 4.29
N ARG A 132 -13.68 10.13 3.98
CA ARG A 132 -13.19 10.29 2.59
C ARG A 132 -12.69 8.99 1.97
N THR A 133 -12.10 8.11 2.79
CA THR A 133 -11.57 6.83 2.32
C THR A 133 -12.64 5.76 2.25
N THR A 134 -13.66 5.79 3.11
CA THR A 134 -14.79 4.86 3.04
C THR A 134 -15.65 5.07 1.79
N ARG A 135 -15.76 6.29 1.29
CA ARG A 135 -16.44 6.58 0.00
C ARG A 135 -15.70 6.02 -1.22
N ALA A 136 -14.41 5.72 -1.09
CA ALA A 136 -13.56 5.21 -2.16
C ALA A 136 -13.32 3.69 -2.08
N LEU A 137 -14.03 2.99 -1.18
CA LEU A 137 -13.87 1.53 -1.02
C LEU A 137 -14.32 0.79 -2.29
N PRO A 138 -13.59 -0.29 -2.66
CA PRO A 138 -13.90 -1.03 -3.87
C PRO A 138 -15.21 -1.83 -3.75
N GLU A 139 -15.95 -1.84 -4.82
CA GLU A 139 -17.09 -2.73 -5.02
C GLU A 139 -16.63 -4.20 -5.09
N ARG A 140 -17.54 -5.13 -4.85
CA ARG A 140 -17.28 -6.56 -5.07
C ARG A 140 -16.86 -6.81 -6.51
N GLY A 141 -15.94 -7.74 -6.71
CA GLY A 141 -15.36 -8.04 -8.01
C GLY A 141 -14.23 -7.08 -8.43
N ARG A 142 -13.93 -6.05 -7.64
CA ARG A 142 -12.96 -5.01 -8.02
C ARG A 142 -11.74 -4.96 -7.11
N ILE A 143 -10.68 -4.36 -7.62
CA ILE A 143 -9.46 -4.03 -6.88
C ILE A 143 -9.43 -2.51 -6.67
N GLY A 144 -9.53 -2.07 -5.42
CA GLY A 144 -9.26 -0.69 -5.02
C GLY A 144 -7.79 -0.51 -4.65
N ILE A 145 -7.20 0.59 -5.07
CA ILE A 145 -5.81 0.92 -4.78
C ILE A 145 -5.78 2.30 -4.14
N PHE A 146 -5.33 2.37 -2.90
CA PHE A 146 -5.14 3.60 -2.17
C PHE A 146 -3.67 4.00 -2.21
N ASN A 147 -3.36 5.08 -2.93
CA ASN A 147 -2.07 5.76 -2.87
C ASN A 147 -2.15 6.82 -1.78
N ARG A 148 -1.56 6.52 -0.61
CA ARG A 148 -1.90 7.07 0.70
C ARG A 148 -3.32 6.64 1.13
N SER A 149 -3.68 6.88 2.38
CA SER A 149 -4.98 6.44 2.91
C SER A 149 -5.29 7.13 4.24
N TYR A 150 -6.25 6.60 4.98
CA TYR A 150 -6.52 6.97 6.38
C TYR A 150 -5.30 6.80 7.31
N TYR A 151 -4.25 6.13 6.88
CA TYR A 151 -3.00 6.04 7.64
C TYR A 151 -2.25 7.36 7.74
N GLU A 152 -2.48 8.31 6.84
CA GLU A 152 -1.91 9.67 6.97
C GLU A 152 -2.30 10.30 8.31
N GLU A 153 -3.50 9.98 8.82
CA GLU A 153 -4.06 10.51 10.06
C GLU A 153 -3.35 10.04 11.35
N VAL A 154 -2.50 9.04 11.25
CA VAL A 154 -1.66 8.52 12.33
C VAL A 154 -0.15 8.57 11.99
N LEU A 155 0.18 9.12 10.85
CA LEU A 155 1.55 9.33 10.37
C LEU A 155 1.90 10.82 10.33
N ILE A 156 1.32 11.58 9.39
CA ILE A 156 1.57 13.02 9.25
C ILE A 156 1.14 13.77 10.51
N LEU A 157 -0.06 13.54 11.01
CA LEU A 157 -0.58 14.29 12.15
C LEU A 157 0.20 14.01 13.45
N ARG A 158 0.87 12.87 13.53
CA ARG A 158 1.73 12.56 14.66
C ARG A 158 3.06 13.34 14.61
N VAL A 159 3.50 13.71 13.43
CA VAL A 159 4.69 14.54 13.19
C VAL A 159 4.33 16.03 13.26
N HIS A 160 3.12 16.37 12.83
CA HIS A 160 2.56 17.72 12.76
C HIS A 160 1.28 17.83 13.58
N PRO A 161 1.38 17.88 14.93
CA PRO A 161 0.21 17.88 15.80
C PRO A 161 -0.68 19.12 15.63
N GLU A 162 -0.15 20.21 15.07
CA GLU A 162 -0.93 21.40 14.71
C GLU A 162 -2.05 21.09 13.69
N ILE A 163 -1.85 20.10 12.83
CA ILE A 163 -2.88 19.65 11.87
C ILE A 163 -4.01 18.94 12.61
N LEU A 164 -3.70 18.16 13.65
CA LEU A 164 -4.71 17.52 14.49
C LEU A 164 -5.61 18.54 15.18
N VAL A 165 -5.00 19.60 15.72
CA VAL A 165 -5.74 20.70 16.36
C VAL A 165 -6.70 21.36 15.38
N SER A 166 -6.29 21.55 14.11
CA SER A 166 -7.13 22.16 13.07
C SER A 166 -8.34 21.30 12.66
N GLN A 167 -8.36 20.02 13.00
CA GLN A 167 -9.51 19.14 12.77
C GLN A 167 -10.67 19.36 13.75
N GLY A 168 -10.47 20.19 14.81
CA GLY A 168 -11.52 20.57 15.73
C GLY A 168 -12.16 19.43 16.51
N LEU A 169 -11.40 18.37 16.82
CA LEU A 169 -11.92 17.23 17.56
C LEU A 169 -12.40 17.65 18.94
N PRO A 170 -13.67 17.35 19.32
CA PRO A 170 -14.15 17.60 20.66
C PRO A 170 -13.36 16.77 21.66
N ASP A 171 -13.17 17.30 22.87
CA ASP A 171 -12.57 16.59 24.02
C ASP A 171 -11.12 16.14 23.85
N VAL A 172 -10.42 16.62 22.81
CA VAL A 172 -8.99 16.33 22.58
C VAL A 172 -8.15 17.55 22.92
N ALA A 173 -7.40 17.46 24.01
CA ALA A 173 -6.46 18.50 24.40
C ALA A 173 -5.19 18.46 23.53
N PRO A 174 -4.54 19.61 23.29
CA PRO A 174 -3.22 19.62 22.64
C PRO A 174 -2.22 18.72 23.39
N GLY A 175 -1.59 17.79 22.68
CA GLY A 175 -0.64 16.84 23.27
C GLY A 175 -1.26 15.60 23.90
N ASP A 176 -2.56 15.39 23.76
CA ASP A 176 -3.22 14.17 24.23
C ASP A 176 -2.77 12.96 23.38
N GLU A 177 -1.96 12.09 23.97
CA GLU A 177 -1.46 10.88 23.32
C GLU A 177 -2.53 9.79 23.17
N SER A 178 -3.65 9.86 23.89
CA SER A 178 -4.73 8.86 23.83
C SER A 178 -5.41 8.84 22.46
N VAL A 179 -5.47 9.97 21.76
CA VAL A 179 -6.06 10.12 20.42
C VAL A 179 -5.44 9.13 19.40
N TRP A 180 -4.15 8.83 19.55
CA TRP A 180 -3.49 7.89 18.63
C TRP A 180 -3.97 6.46 18.82
N GLN A 181 -4.19 6.06 20.08
CA GLN A 181 -4.72 4.73 20.38
C GLN A 181 -6.16 4.58 19.87
N ASP A 182 -6.95 5.63 19.98
CA ASP A 182 -8.33 5.65 19.46
C ASP A 182 -8.37 5.58 17.95
N ARG A 183 -7.47 6.30 17.27
CA ARG A 183 -7.34 6.21 15.82
C ARG A 183 -6.88 4.83 15.36
N TYR A 184 -5.89 4.22 16.02
CA TYR A 184 -5.48 2.85 15.71
C TYR A 184 -6.64 1.85 15.91
N ARG A 185 -7.42 1.99 16.97
CA ARG A 185 -8.61 1.16 17.21
C ARG A 185 -9.66 1.34 16.12
N SER A 186 -9.92 2.58 15.70
CA SER A 186 -10.86 2.90 14.62
C SER A 186 -10.42 2.30 13.28
N ILE A 187 -9.13 2.44 12.93
CA ILE A 187 -8.56 1.84 11.71
C ILE A 187 -8.70 0.32 11.74
N VAL A 188 -8.24 -0.34 12.80
CA VAL A 188 -8.34 -1.80 12.94
C VAL A 188 -9.79 -2.25 12.96
N GLY A 189 -10.67 -1.48 13.59
CA GLY A 189 -12.12 -1.72 13.60
C GLY A 189 -12.72 -1.71 12.20
N LEU A 190 -12.39 -0.69 11.40
CA LEU A 190 -12.79 -0.59 9.99
C LEU A 190 -12.25 -1.77 9.16
N GLU A 191 -10.96 -2.06 9.27
CA GLU A 191 -10.33 -3.15 8.51
C GLU A 191 -10.95 -4.51 8.85
N ASN A 192 -11.22 -4.78 10.12
CA ASN A 192 -11.92 -5.98 10.57
C ASN A 192 -13.37 -6.04 10.05
N HIS A 193 -14.07 -4.90 10.05
CA HIS A 193 -15.41 -4.81 9.48
C HIS A 193 -15.40 -5.16 7.99
N LEU A 194 -14.52 -4.54 7.23
CA LEU A 194 -14.36 -4.76 5.80
C LEU A 194 -14.00 -6.22 5.48
N HIS A 195 -13.06 -6.80 6.23
CA HIS A 195 -12.66 -8.20 6.05
C HIS A 195 -13.85 -9.17 6.23
N ARG A 196 -14.62 -8.99 7.30
CA ARG A 196 -15.83 -9.81 7.56
C ARG A 196 -16.91 -9.65 6.49
N ASN A 197 -16.92 -8.50 5.80
CA ASN A 197 -17.87 -8.21 4.72
C ASN A 197 -17.32 -8.51 3.31
N GLY A 198 -16.17 -9.19 3.22
CA GLY A 198 -15.65 -9.72 1.94
C GLY A 198 -14.60 -8.86 1.26
N THR A 199 -14.12 -7.77 1.88
CA THR A 199 -12.98 -7.00 1.37
C THR A 199 -11.68 -7.56 1.91
N ARG A 200 -10.77 -7.98 1.03
CA ARG A 200 -9.43 -8.43 1.40
C ARG A 200 -8.45 -7.27 1.33
N ILE A 201 -7.81 -6.96 2.47
CA ILE A 201 -6.94 -5.80 2.60
C ILE A 201 -5.50 -6.27 2.64
N ILE A 202 -4.64 -5.65 1.82
CA ILE A 202 -3.19 -5.86 1.83
C ILE A 202 -2.53 -4.49 1.90
N LYS A 203 -1.66 -4.31 2.89
CA LYS A 203 -0.99 -3.03 3.15
C LYS A 203 0.48 -3.11 2.77
N PHE A 204 0.95 -2.15 1.98
CA PHE A 204 2.33 -2.05 1.54
C PHE A 204 2.99 -0.80 2.13
N PHE A 205 3.99 -1.02 2.96
CA PHE A 205 4.90 0.03 3.39
C PHE A 205 6.19 -0.04 2.56
N LEU A 206 6.44 0.96 1.72
CA LEU A 206 7.66 1.03 0.92
C LEU A 206 8.79 1.63 1.75
N HIS A 207 9.57 0.75 2.37
CA HIS A 207 10.67 1.14 3.24
C HIS A 207 11.90 1.53 2.43
N LEU A 208 12.31 2.80 2.50
CA LEU A 208 13.55 3.27 1.88
C LEU A 208 14.46 3.93 2.93
N SER A 209 15.75 4.04 2.62
CA SER A 209 16.69 4.77 3.48
C SER A 209 16.62 6.28 3.23
N LYS A 210 17.02 7.05 4.25
CA LYS A 210 17.13 8.52 4.14
C LYS A 210 18.07 8.95 3.00
N GLU A 211 19.13 8.17 2.75
CA GLU A 211 20.09 8.41 1.69
C GLU A 211 19.51 8.14 0.30
N GLU A 212 18.78 7.03 0.15
CA GLU A 212 18.09 6.72 -1.10
C GLU A 212 17.01 7.77 -1.43
N GLN A 213 16.30 8.28 -0.42
CA GLN A 213 15.35 9.37 -0.62
C GLN A 213 16.06 10.64 -1.14
N ARG A 214 17.21 11.01 -0.53
CA ARG A 214 18.00 12.15 -0.97
C ARG A 214 18.42 12.01 -2.44
N LYS A 215 18.94 10.83 -2.80
CA LYS A 215 19.35 10.53 -4.17
C LYS A 215 18.18 10.73 -5.14
N ARG A 216 17.01 10.20 -4.82
CA ARG A 216 15.82 10.33 -5.67
C ARG A 216 15.29 11.76 -5.78
N PHE A 217 15.47 12.60 -4.77
CA PHE A 217 15.16 14.01 -4.86
C PHE A 217 16.12 14.74 -5.80
N LEU A 218 17.41 14.44 -5.75
CA LEU A 218 18.39 15.00 -6.69
C LEU A 218 18.07 14.55 -8.12
N GLU A 219 17.80 13.27 -8.35
CA GLU A 219 17.38 12.75 -9.65
C GLU A 219 16.10 13.44 -10.20
N ARG A 220 15.18 13.88 -9.32
CA ARG A 220 14.00 14.64 -9.75
C ARG A 220 14.34 16.06 -10.21
N ILE A 221 15.33 16.70 -9.57
CA ILE A 221 15.78 18.06 -9.95
C ILE A 221 16.43 18.01 -11.32
N ASP A 222 17.25 16.99 -11.56
CA ASP A 222 18.03 16.83 -12.79
C ASP A 222 17.20 16.31 -13.98
N ASP A 223 16.04 15.70 -13.74
CA ASP A 223 15.20 15.09 -14.76
C ASP A 223 14.05 16.04 -15.16
N PRO A 224 14.07 16.63 -16.39
CA PRO A 224 13.03 17.54 -16.86
C PRO A 224 11.61 16.95 -16.82
N ASP A 225 11.47 15.63 -17.00
CA ASP A 225 10.18 14.95 -16.97
C ASP A 225 9.66 14.72 -15.54
N LYS A 226 10.51 14.96 -14.52
CA LYS A 226 10.17 14.74 -13.11
C LYS A 226 10.32 15.95 -12.21
N ASN A 227 10.95 17.04 -12.69
CA ASN A 227 11.24 18.22 -11.86
C ASN A 227 9.96 18.89 -11.33
N TRP A 228 8.84 18.80 -12.07
CA TRP A 228 7.53 19.30 -11.64
C TRP A 228 6.99 18.61 -10.36
N LYS A 229 7.54 17.43 -10.00
CA LYS A 229 7.24 16.71 -8.76
C LYS A 229 8.09 17.16 -7.57
N PHE A 230 9.08 18.00 -7.80
CA PHE A 230 9.95 18.48 -6.73
C PHE A 230 9.29 19.62 -5.97
N SER A 231 9.27 19.51 -4.65
CA SER A 231 8.77 20.55 -3.74
C SER A 231 9.81 20.84 -2.66
N LEU A 232 9.99 22.12 -2.34
CA LEU A 232 10.80 22.54 -1.19
C LEU A 232 10.19 22.03 0.13
N ALA A 233 8.86 21.85 0.19
CA ALA A 233 8.19 21.23 1.33
C ALA A 233 8.71 19.80 1.58
N ASP A 234 8.92 19.00 0.52
CA ASP A 234 9.48 17.64 0.64
C ASP A 234 10.86 17.65 1.30
N VAL A 235 11.69 18.67 1.00
CA VAL A 235 13.02 18.83 1.62
C VAL A 235 12.89 19.21 3.09
N THR A 236 11.91 20.04 3.42
CA THR A 236 11.65 20.43 4.82
C THR A 236 11.16 19.24 5.63
N GLU A 237 10.27 18.42 5.07
CA GLU A 237 9.76 17.19 5.71
C GLU A 237 10.88 16.19 6.05
N ARG A 238 11.98 16.17 5.30
CA ARG A 238 13.13 15.33 5.66
C ARG A 238 13.76 15.64 7.02
N LYS A 239 13.55 16.83 7.57
CA LYS A 239 14.04 17.21 8.91
C LYS A 239 13.36 16.36 9.99
N PHE A 240 12.15 15.93 9.73
CA PHE A 240 11.32 15.12 10.63
C PHE A 240 11.48 13.61 10.40
N TRP A 241 12.51 13.17 9.66
CA TRP A 241 12.72 11.77 9.29
C TRP A 241 12.58 10.80 10.45
N ASP A 242 13.23 11.08 11.58
CA ASP A 242 13.24 10.17 12.73
C ASP A 242 11.86 10.11 13.40
N GLN A 243 11.12 11.21 13.40
CA GLN A 243 9.75 11.27 13.91
C GLN A 243 8.81 10.43 13.01
N TYR A 244 8.96 10.54 11.68
CA TYR A 244 8.22 9.69 10.74
C TYR A 244 8.54 8.21 10.93
N MET A 245 9.81 7.84 11.07
CA MET A 245 10.19 6.44 11.29
C MET A 245 9.56 5.91 12.58
N LYS A 246 9.56 6.68 13.65
CA LYS A 246 8.90 6.31 14.91
C LYS A 246 7.38 6.19 14.77
N ALA A 247 6.74 7.10 14.00
CA ALA A 247 5.31 7.03 13.70
C ALA A 247 4.97 5.76 12.90
N TYR A 248 5.76 5.43 11.87
CA TYR A 248 5.61 4.19 11.11
C TYR A 248 5.81 2.94 11.97
N GLU A 249 6.84 2.88 12.82
CA GLU A 249 7.07 1.75 13.72
C GLU A 249 5.87 1.50 14.63
N THR A 250 5.31 2.58 15.20
CA THR A 250 4.15 2.48 16.08
C THR A 250 2.90 2.05 15.30
N CYS A 251 2.66 2.68 14.15
CA CYS A 251 1.53 2.39 13.28
C CYS A 251 1.54 0.94 12.80
N LEU A 252 2.65 0.47 12.24
CA LEU A 252 2.80 -0.91 11.76
C LEU A 252 2.57 -1.93 12.87
N GLY A 253 3.13 -1.66 14.07
CA GLY A 253 2.94 -2.54 15.22
C GLY A 253 1.50 -2.58 15.76
N ALA A 254 0.81 -1.44 15.72
CA ALA A 254 -0.55 -1.31 16.23
C ALA A 254 -1.63 -1.83 15.27
N THR A 255 -1.37 -1.78 13.95
CA THR A 255 -2.41 -2.02 12.95
C THR A 255 -2.17 -3.25 12.07
N SER A 256 -1.00 -3.93 12.16
CA SER A 256 -0.82 -5.20 11.47
C SER A 256 -1.65 -6.28 12.16
N THR A 257 -2.58 -6.89 11.41
CA THR A 257 -3.44 -7.98 11.88
C THR A 257 -3.32 -9.19 10.96
N LYS A 258 -3.88 -10.33 11.39
CA LYS A 258 -3.91 -11.54 10.56
C LYS A 258 -4.74 -11.33 9.28
N ASP A 259 -5.81 -10.56 9.38
CA ASP A 259 -6.83 -10.39 8.34
C ASP A 259 -6.55 -9.17 7.44
N ALA A 260 -5.67 -8.26 7.89
CA ALA A 260 -5.18 -7.11 7.15
C ALA A 260 -3.68 -6.93 7.47
N PRO A 261 -2.82 -7.75 6.85
CA PRO A 261 -1.37 -7.70 7.07
C PRO A 261 -0.71 -6.50 6.42
#